data_afdf97d91f27483d1cfc11581dc82c97
#
_entry.id   afdf97d91f27483d1cfc11581dc82c97
#
_cell.length_a   1.000
_cell.length_b   1.000
_cell.length_c   1.000
_cell.angle_alpha   90.00
_cell.angle_beta   90.00
_cell.angle_gamma   90.00
#
_symmetry.space_group_name_H-M   'P 1'
#
loop_
_entity.id
_entity.type
_entity.pdbx_description
1 polymer ?
#
loop_
_entity_poly.entity_id
_entity_poly.type
_entity_poly.pdbx_seq_one_letter_code
_entity_poly.pdbx_strand_id
1 'polypeptide(L)'
;GAIGGKDSMSGTFNDIHVPPTLVSFAVAPGKASEAVSQELKKEGDVLILFGQPKDEAGMPLLDVFKAHADFLYQEVKAGHIAAMKAVEHGGVAVTAAKMAFGNKLGVTFGENLPLFKYFSNFYGAILVETTPELAEEFAKQPHTKILGTIGGDSMKLCGEEIAVEELLRSYEGTLDPIFPRRAADIQKEAPILPETKAIPQFYVHTNLSRPRVFI
;
A
#
# COMPACT_ATOMS: atom_id res chain seq x y z
N GLY A 1 -23.22 -5.40 -5.16
CA GLY A 1 -23.99 -4.20 -4.79
C GLY A 1 -23.73 -3.81 -3.34
N ALA A 2 -23.96 -2.54 -2.99
CA ALA A 2 -23.85 -2.09 -1.62
C ALA A 2 -24.92 -2.76 -0.74
N ILE A 3 -24.50 -3.23 0.44
CA ILE A 3 -25.39 -3.95 1.37
C ILE A 3 -25.73 -3.14 2.61
N GLY A 4 -25.12 -1.99 2.78
CA GLY A 4 -25.37 -1.08 3.88
C GLY A 4 -24.62 0.22 3.68
N GLY A 5 -24.87 1.17 4.52
CA GLY A 5 -24.24 2.49 4.50
C GLY A 5 -24.27 3.12 5.88
N LYS A 6 -23.36 4.06 6.08
CA LYS A 6 -23.33 4.94 7.23
C LYS A 6 -23.09 6.36 6.74
N ASP A 7 -23.85 7.30 7.28
CA ASP A 7 -23.66 8.72 6.96
C ASP A 7 -22.28 9.18 7.41
N SER A 8 -21.57 9.81 6.48
CA SER A 8 -20.34 10.52 6.78
C SER A 8 -20.71 11.89 7.33
N MET A 9 -19.99 12.32 8.36
CA MET A 9 -20.26 13.55 9.04
C MET A 9 -19.42 14.68 8.47
N SER A 10 -20.07 15.80 8.21
CA SER A 10 -19.40 17.10 8.06
C SER A 10 -19.90 18.01 9.17
N GLY A 11 -19.08 18.94 9.61
CA GLY A 11 -19.47 19.85 10.67
C GLY A 11 -18.33 20.77 11.10
N THR A 12 -18.66 21.67 12.02
CA THR A 12 -17.71 22.60 12.60
C THR A 12 -17.77 22.48 14.12
N PHE A 13 -16.62 22.36 14.74
CA PHE A 13 -16.46 22.45 16.19
C PHE A 13 -15.37 23.48 16.50
N ASN A 14 -15.77 24.61 17.07
CA ASN A 14 -14.91 25.79 17.23
C ASN A 14 -14.26 26.16 15.87
N ASP A 15 -12.93 26.13 15.80
CA ASP A 15 -12.14 26.47 14.60
C ASP A 15 -11.82 25.26 13.73
N ILE A 16 -12.33 24.07 14.10
CA ILE A 16 -12.11 22.83 13.35
C ILE A 16 -13.27 22.61 12.39
N HIS A 17 -12.93 22.58 11.11
CA HIS A 17 -13.88 22.27 10.05
C HIS A 17 -13.66 20.86 9.54
N VAL A 18 -14.66 19.99 9.73
CA VAL A 18 -14.66 18.62 9.17
C VAL A 18 -15.18 18.69 7.75
N PRO A 19 -14.39 18.38 6.73
CA PRO A 19 -14.85 18.40 5.35
C PRO A 19 -15.89 17.31 5.11
N PRO A 20 -16.81 17.50 4.14
CA PRO A 20 -17.68 16.43 3.70
C PRO A 20 -16.87 15.20 3.29
N THR A 21 -17.14 14.07 3.93
CA THR A 21 -16.34 12.85 3.72
C THR A 21 -17.27 11.69 3.39
N LEU A 22 -17.02 11.02 2.28
CA LEU A 22 -17.66 9.76 1.92
C LEU A 22 -16.67 8.63 2.16
N VAL A 23 -17.07 7.63 2.94
CA VAL A 23 -16.26 6.45 3.21
C VAL A 23 -16.94 5.23 2.59
N SER A 24 -16.20 4.49 1.77
CA SER A 24 -16.65 3.25 1.14
C SER A 24 -15.79 2.09 1.61
N PHE A 25 -16.45 1.01 2.00
CA PHE A 25 -15.80 -0.22 2.41
C PHE A 25 -16.12 -1.33 1.42
N ALA A 26 -15.10 -2.09 1.02
CA ALA A 26 -15.26 -3.28 0.21
C ALA A 26 -14.63 -4.48 0.94
N VAL A 27 -15.30 -5.62 0.88
CA VAL A 27 -14.83 -6.85 1.51
C VAL A 27 -14.75 -7.95 0.45
N ALA A 28 -13.61 -8.61 0.39
CA ALA A 28 -13.39 -9.78 -0.44
C ALA A 28 -12.66 -10.87 0.37
N PRO A 29 -13.08 -12.16 0.27
CA PRO A 29 -12.36 -13.24 0.91
C PRO A 29 -11.07 -13.54 0.14
N GLY A 30 -10.02 -13.92 0.87
CA GLY A 30 -8.73 -14.33 0.30
C GLY A 30 -8.03 -15.35 1.21
N LYS A 31 -6.96 -15.94 0.73
CA LYS A 31 -6.10 -16.79 1.55
C LYS A 31 -4.98 -15.96 2.16
N ALA A 32 -4.78 -16.07 3.45
CA ALA A 32 -3.71 -15.36 4.16
C ALA A 32 -2.31 -15.68 3.60
N SER A 33 -2.11 -16.91 3.09
CA SER A 33 -0.84 -17.32 2.46
C SER A 33 -0.55 -16.65 1.12
N GLU A 34 -1.55 -16.03 0.49
CA GLU A 34 -1.43 -15.28 -0.77
C GLU A 34 -1.33 -13.75 -0.52
N ALA A 35 -1.34 -13.34 0.75
CA ALA A 35 -1.26 -11.91 1.07
C ALA A 35 0.15 -11.37 0.79
N VAL A 36 0.21 -10.25 0.07
CA VAL A 36 1.44 -9.49 -0.21
C VAL A 36 1.37 -8.19 0.56
N SER A 37 2.42 -7.89 1.30
CA SER A 37 2.51 -6.63 2.04
C SER A 37 3.10 -5.50 1.17
N GLN A 38 3.07 -4.28 1.69
CA GLN A 38 3.51 -3.11 0.93
C GLN A 38 5.01 -2.82 1.04
N GLU A 39 5.71 -3.35 2.06
CA GLU A 39 7.11 -3.01 2.30
C GLU A 39 8.01 -3.61 1.23
N LEU A 40 8.97 -2.84 0.71
CA LEU A 40 10.01 -3.33 -0.18
C LEU A 40 10.82 -4.43 0.51
N LYS A 41 11.13 -5.51 -0.22
CA LYS A 41 11.68 -6.74 0.37
C LYS A 41 13.13 -6.98 0.07
N LYS A 42 13.58 -6.67 -1.17
CA LYS A 42 14.87 -7.16 -1.61
C LYS A 42 15.64 -6.12 -2.41
N GLU A 43 16.90 -5.93 -2.02
CA GLU A 43 17.85 -5.14 -2.79
C GLU A 43 18.14 -5.79 -4.14
N GLY A 44 18.17 -4.98 -5.19
CA GLY A 44 18.34 -5.41 -6.57
C GLY A 44 17.03 -5.67 -7.31
N ASP A 45 15.92 -5.78 -6.62
CA ASP A 45 14.60 -5.88 -7.26
C ASP A 45 14.20 -4.56 -7.93
N VAL A 46 13.18 -4.62 -8.77
CA VAL A 46 12.74 -3.53 -9.64
C VAL A 46 11.38 -3.02 -9.19
N LEU A 47 11.23 -1.69 -9.17
CA LEU A 47 9.96 -1.03 -8.92
C LEU A 47 9.27 -0.70 -10.24
N ILE A 48 8.04 -1.18 -10.41
CA ILE A 48 7.23 -1.00 -11.61
C ILE A 48 5.96 -0.25 -11.28
N LEU A 49 5.59 0.70 -12.13
CA LEU A 49 4.29 1.39 -12.10
C LEU A 49 3.32 0.72 -13.07
N PHE A 50 2.21 0.24 -12.57
CA PHE A 50 1.01 -0.06 -13.33
C PHE A 50 0.15 1.19 -13.36
N GLY A 51 0.22 1.96 -14.43
CA GLY A 51 -0.43 3.25 -14.56
C GLY A 51 -1.91 3.11 -14.84
N GLN A 52 -2.71 4.07 -14.38
CA GLN A 52 -4.14 4.13 -14.64
C GLN A 52 -4.44 5.32 -15.56
N PRO A 53 -4.70 5.09 -16.86
CA PRO A 53 -5.11 6.15 -17.77
C PRO A 53 -6.53 6.63 -17.45
N LYS A 54 -6.82 7.85 -17.90
CA LYS A 54 -8.12 8.50 -17.75
C LYS A 54 -8.69 8.86 -19.12
N ASP A 55 -9.99 8.90 -19.22
CA ASP A 55 -10.70 9.44 -20.37
C ASP A 55 -10.66 10.99 -20.40
N GLU A 56 -11.32 11.57 -21.42
CA GLU A 56 -11.39 13.03 -21.60
C GLU A 56 -12.15 13.74 -20.46
N ALA A 57 -13.04 13.04 -19.76
CA ALA A 57 -13.75 13.53 -18.59
C ALA A 57 -12.93 13.38 -17.28
N GLY A 58 -11.74 12.80 -17.34
CA GLY A 58 -10.87 12.57 -16.20
C GLY A 58 -11.21 11.32 -15.39
N MET A 59 -12.12 10.47 -15.88
CA MET A 59 -12.50 9.22 -15.24
C MET A 59 -11.50 8.11 -15.58
N PRO A 60 -11.15 7.24 -14.61
CA PRO A 60 -10.24 6.12 -14.87
C PRO A 60 -10.87 5.13 -15.87
N LEU A 61 -10.05 4.63 -16.79
CA LEU A 61 -10.48 3.58 -17.73
C LEU A 61 -10.57 2.24 -16.98
N LEU A 62 -11.78 1.86 -16.62
CA LEU A 62 -12.04 0.69 -15.75
C LEU A 62 -11.60 -0.64 -16.39
N ASP A 63 -11.64 -0.75 -17.70
CA ASP A 63 -11.17 -1.96 -18.40
C ASP A 63 -9.66 -2.16 -18.22
N VAL A 64 -8.87 -1.08 -18.24
CA VAL A 64 -7.44 -1.12 -17.96
C VAL A 64 -7.19 -1.50 -16.51
N PHE A 65 -7.93 -0.89 -15.58
CA PHE A 65 -7.85 -1.24 -14.17
C PHE A 65 -8.12 -2.72 -13.93
N LYS A 66 -9.21 -3.23 -14.54
CA LYS A 66 -9.57 -4.65 -14.43
C LYS A 66 -8.48 -5.56 -15.00
N ALA A 67 -7.94 -5.24 -16.17
CA ALA A 67 -6.88 -6.03 -16.79
C ALA A 67 -5.63 -6.09 -15.92
N HIS A 68 -5.21 -4.94 -15.35
CA HIS A 68 -4.10 -4.89 -14.39
C HIS A 68 -4.38 -5.70 -13.13
N ALA A 69 -5.59 -5.57 -12.55
CA ALA A 69 -5.96 -6.31 -11.35
C ALA A 69 -5.96 -7.83 -11.60
N ASP A 70 -6.51 -8.28 -12.72
CA ASP A 70 -6.53 -9.70 -13.11
C ASP A 70 -5.10 -10.23 -13.31
N PHE A 71 -4.23 -9.49 -14.00
CA PHE A 71 -2.82 -9.84 -14.18
C PHE A 71 -2.09 -9.92 -12.83
N LEU A 72 -2.12 -8.86 -12.04
CA LEU A 72 -1.43 -8.80 -10.76
C LEU A 72 -1.91 -9.88 -9.80
N TYR A 73 -3.20 -10.21 -9.81
CA TYR A 73 -3.73 -11.30 -9.01
C TYR A 73 -3.10 -12.67 -9.37
N GLN A 74 -2.92 -12.96 -10.66
CA GLN A 74 -2.25 -14.18 -11.09
C GLN A 74 -0.77 -14.19 -10.69
N GLU A 75 -0.09 -13.05 -10.84
CA GLU A 75 1.33 -12.91 -10.49
C GLU A 75 1.58 -13.01 -8.97
N VAL A 76 0.65 -12.50 -8.15
CA VAL A 76 0.67 -12.73 -6.69
C VAL A 76 0.56 -14.21 -6.37
N LYS A 77 -0.37 -14.93 -7.03
CA LYS A 77 -0.53 -16.37 -6.81
C LYS A 77 0.66 -17.20 -7.28
N ALA A 78 1.36 -16.72 -8.31
CA ALA A 78 2.59 -17.33 -8.81
C ALA A 78 3.81 -17.03 -7.91
N GLY A 79 3.68 -16.10 -6.94
CA GLY A 79 4.80 -15.68 -6.08
C GLY A 79 5.80 -14.75 -6.76
N HIS A 80 5.40 -14.09 -7.83
CA HIS A 80 6.25 -13.22 -8.64
C HIS A 80 6.28 -11.76 -8.16
N ILE A 81 5.41 -11.41 -7.21
CA ILE A 81 5.30 -10.08 -6.63
C ILE A 81 5.78 -10.14 -5.17
N ALA A 82 6.84 -9.39 -4.86
CA ALA A 82 7.40 -9.31 -3.52
C ALA A 82 6.66 -8.29 -2.64
N ALA A 83 6.30 -7.14 -3.21
CA ALA A 83 5.52 -6.10 -2.56
C ALA A 83 4.65 -5.35 -3.56
N MET A 84 3.51 -4.83 -3.11
CA MET A 84 2.69 -3.93 -3.92
C MET A 84 1.90 -2.95 -3.08
N LYS A 85 1.63 -1.76 -3.67
CA LYS A 85 0.85 -0.70 -3.04
C LYS A 85 0.13 0.15 -4.07
N ALA A 86 -1.13 0.46 -3.79
CA ALA A 86 -1.87 1.45 -4.58
C ALA A 86 -1.22 2.84 -4.45
N VAL A 87 -1.17 3.58 -5.55
CA VAL A 87 -0.67 4.96 -5.55
C VAL A 87 -1.71 5.86 -4.89
N GLU A 88 -1.28 6.52 -3.83
CA GLU A 88 -2.11 7.36 -2.98
C GLU A 88 -1.84 8.86 -3.23
N HIS A 89 -2.41 9.69 -2.37
CA HIS A 89 -2.13 11.13 -2.33
C HIS A 89 -0.62 11.38 -2.17
N GLY A 90 -0.09 12.31 -2.96
CA GLY A 90 1.35 12.57 -3.07
C GLY A 90 2.04 11.77 -4.17
N GLY A 91 1.29 10.91 -4.88
CA GLY A 91 1.76 10.24 -6.10
C GLY A 91 2.76 9.11 -5.88
N VAL A 92 3.48 8.79 -6.94
CA VAL A 92 4.45 7.70 -7.00
C VAL A 92 5.58 7.87 -5.99
N ALA A 93 6.12 9.10 -5.85
CA ALA A 93 7.24 9.36 -4.94
C ALA A 93 6.88 9.08 -3.48
N VAL A 94 5.74 9.61 -3.02
CA VAL A 94 5.28 9.40 -1.63
C VAL A 94 4.89 7.93 -1.40
N THR A 95 4.26 7.29 -2.39
CA THR A 95 3.90 5.87 -2.29
C THR A 95 5.14 4.98 -2.18
N ALA A 96 6.16 5.22 -3.01
CA ALA A 96 7.43 4.48 -2.95
C ALA A 96 8.17 4.74 -1.62
N ALA A 97 8.17 5.98 -1.11
CA ALA A 97 8.72 6.29 0.21
C ALA A 97 8.04 5.49 1.32
N LYS A 98 6.70 5.40 1.30
CA LYS A 98 5.95 4.58 2.26
C LYS A 98 6.28 3.09 2.14
N MET A 99 6.54 2.59 0.93
CA MET A 99 6.99 1.21 0.72
C MET A 99 8.40 0.99 1.28
N ALA A 100 9.27 2.01 1.22
CA ALA A 100 10.64 1.96 1.73
C ALA A 100 10.74 1.90 3.27
N PHE A 101 9.75 2.45 3.99
CA PHE A 101 9.83 2.67 5.44
C PHE A 101 10.00 1.38 6.26
N GLY A 102 9.31 0.29 5.89
CA GLY A 102 9.28 -0.93 6.67
C GLY A 102 10.65 -1.59 6.82
N ASN A 103 11.33 -1.83 5.72
CA ASN A 103 12.64 -2.48 5.68
C ASN A 103 13.79 -1.49 5.42
N LYS A 104 13.50 -0.19 5.36
CA LYS A 104 14.47 0.88 5.09
C LYS A 104 15.24 0.69 3.79
N LEU A 105 14.58 0.10 2.80
CA LEU A 105 15.15 -0.08 1.47
C LEU A 105 14.78 1.11 0.59
N GLY A 106 15.79 1.80 0.09
CA GLY A 106 15.62 2.94 -0.80
C GLY A 106 15.26 2.54 -2.23
N VAL A 107 15.05 3.54 -3.07
CA VAL A 107 14.79 3.38 -4.51
C VAL A 107 15.61 4.38 -5.29
N THR A 108 16.37 3.91 -6.26
CA THR A 108 16.99 4.76 -7.26
C THR A 108 16.10 4.80 -8.49
N PHE A 109 15.40 5.92 -8.69
CA PHE A 109 14.56 6.13 -9.86
C PHE A 109 15.38 6.44 -11.09
N GLY A 110 14.99 5.85 -12.24
CA GLY A 110 15.48 6.26 -13.55
C GLY A 110 14.83 7.58 -13.99
N GLU A 111 15.38 8.22 -15.01
CA GLU A 111 14.82 9.43 -15.62
C GLU A 111 13.62 9.10 -16.52
N ASN A 112 12.63 8.40 -15.99
CA ASN A 112 11.55 7.83 -16.78
C ASN A 112 10.29 8.68 -16.83
N LEU A 113 10.14 9.62 -15.90
CA LEU A 113 8.99 10.53 -15.81
C LEU A 113 9.46 11.97 -15.52
N PRO A 114 8.77 12.99 -16.03
CA PRO A 114 8.97 14.35 -15.57
C PRO A 114 8.69 14.47 -14.07
N LEU A 115 9.46 15.30 -13.35
CA LEU A 115 9.39 15.45 -11.89
C LEU A 115 7.95 15.60 -11.36
N PHE A 116 7.15 16.48 -11.99
CA PHE A 116 5.77 16.70 -11.55
C PHE A 116 4.90 15.42 -11.60
N LYS A 117 5.22 14.46 -12.47
CA LYS A 117 4.50 13.21 -12.58
C LYS A 117 4.73 12.31 -11.35
N TYR A 118 5.90 12.38 -10.71
CA TYR A 118 6.16 11.60 -9.50
C TYR A 118 5.27 12.02 -8.32
N PHE A 119 4.81 13.27 -8.30
CA PHE A 119 3.95 13.82 -7.25
C PHE A 119 2.49 13.99 -7.67
N SER A 120 2.15 13.62 -8.91
CA SER A 120 0.77 13.67 -9.39
C SER A 120 -0.05 12.51 -8.82
N ASN A 121 -1.33 12.77 -8.59
CA ASN A 121 -2.26 11.74 -8.15
C ASN A 121 -2.63 10.80 -9.32
N PHE A 122 -2.29 9.54 -9.19
CA PHE A 122 -2.60 8.48 -10.14
C PHE A 122 -3.56 7.46 -9.49
N TYR A 123 -4.76 7.90 -9.17
CA TYR A 123 -5.76 7.02 -8.57
C TYR A 123 -6.03 5.79 -9.44
N GLY A 124 -5.96 4.60 -8.83
CA GLY A 124 -6.08 3.32 -9.51
C GLY A 124 -4.75 2.75 -10.03
N ALA A 125 -3.66 3.53 -10.01
CA ALA A 125 -2.33 3.02 -10.32
C ALA A 125 -1.75 2.23 -9.13
N ILE A 126 -0.86 1.27 -9.43
CA ILE A 126 -0.27 0.37 -8.44
C ILE A 126 1.24 0.34 -8.64
N LEU A 127 2.01 0.45 -7.56
CA LEU A 127 3.44 0.16 -7.52
C LEU A 127 3.66 -1.30 -7.15
N VAL A 128 4.58 -1.94 -7.85
CA VAL A 128 4.88 -3.37 -7.71
C VAL A 128 6.39 -3.57 -7.63
N GLU A 129 6.83 -4.38 -6.67
CA GLU A 129 8.19 -4.90 -6.60
C GLU A 129 8.22 -6.31 -7.19
N THR A 130 9.13 -6.53 -8.11
CA THR A 130 9.41 -7.83 -8.72
C THR A 130 10.88 -7.97 -9.06
N THR A 131 11.32 -9.18 -9.41
CA THR A 131 12.72 -9.41 -9.78
C THR A 131 13.07 -8.81 -11.14
N PRO A 132 14.35 -8.52 -11.40
CA PRO A 132 14.81 -7.99 -12.70
C PRO A 132 14.41 -8.88 -13.88
N GLU A 133 14.40 -10.21 -13.69
CA GLU A 133 14.10 -11.18 -14.74
C GLU A 133 12.62 -11.11 -15.18
N LEU A 134 11.73 -10.76 -14.27
CA LEU A 134 10.30 -10.63 -14.53
C LEU A 134 9.90 -9.21 -14.97
N ALA A 135 10.76 -8.22 -14.69
CA ALA A 135 10.43 -6.81 -14.93
C ALA A 135 10.10 -6.53 -16.40
N GLU A 136 10.84 -7.13 -17.33
CA GLU A 136 10.59 -6.96 -18.77
C GLU A 136 9.25 -7.58 -19.21
N GLU A 137 8.82 -8.68 -18.60
CA GLU A 137 7.52 -9.29 -18.87
C GLU A 137 6.38 -8.43 -18.33
N PHE A 138 6.54 -7.93 -17.12
CA PHE A 138 5.58 -7.00 -16.50
C PHE A 138 5.45 -5.71 -17.31
N ALA A 139 6.56 -5.18 -17.83
CA ALA A 139 6.59 -3.98 -18.64
C ALA A 139 5.89 -4.11 -20.02
N LYS A 140 5.56 -5.32 -20.46
CA LYS A 140 4.74 -5.54 -21.67
C LYS A 140 3.25 -5.23 -21.44
N GLN A 141 2.81 -5.17 -20.19
CA GLN A 141 1.43 -4.80 -19.90
C GLN A 141 1.15 -3.34 -20.31
N PRO A 142 -0.05 -3.03 -20.83
CA PRO A 142 -0.38 -1.67 -21.22
C PRO A 142 -0.20 -0.68 -20.06
N HIS A 143 0.28 0.51 -20.36
CA HIS A 143 0.45 1.61 -19.38
C HIS A 143 1.36 1.28 -18.18
N THR A 144 2.23 0.29 -18.31
CA THR A 144 3.24 -0.02 -17.30
C THR A 144 4.57 0.67 -17.57
N LYS A 145 5.34 0.87 -16.51
CA LYS A 145 6.64 1.51 -16.59
C LYS A 145 7.58 1.02 -15.49
N ILE A 146 8.78 0.60 -15.87
CA ILE A 146 9.85 0.38 -14.91
C ILE A 146 10.28 1.74 -14.39
N LEU A 147 10.24 1.94 -13.09
CA LEU A 147 10.57 3.22 -12.44
C LEU A 147 12.00 3.29 -11.95
N GLY A 148 12.55 2.18 -11.49
CA GLY A 148 13.89 2.17 -10.91
C GLY A 148 14.24 0.86 -10.22
N THR A 149 15.37 0.88 -9.53
CA THR A 149 15.90 -0.28 -8.81
C THR A 149 15.82 -0.02 -7.30
N ILE A 150 15.47 -1.06 -6.56
CA ILE A 150 15.36 -1.05 -5.11
C ILE A 150 16.74 -1.35 -4.52
N GLY A 151 17.13 -0.57 -3.51
CA GLY A 151 18.39 -0.79 -2.79
C GLY A 151 18.93 0.45 -2.11
N GLY A 152 19.93 0.22 -1.25
CA GLY A 152 20.46 1.27 -0.39
C GLY A 152 19.46 1.77 0.65
N ASP A 153 19.79 2.87 1.28
CA ASP A 153 19.04 3.47 2.38
C ASP A 153 18.48 4.88 2.04
N SER A 154 18.47 5.23 0.76
CA SER A 154 18.05 6.55 0.28
C SER A 154 17.12 6.47 -0.93
N MET A 155 16.27 7.47 -1.08
CA MET A 155 15.46 7.70 -2.28
C MET A 155 16.23 8.65 -3.19
N LYS A 156 16.51 8.21 -4.43
CA LYS A 156 17.22 9.00 -5.45
C LYS A 156 16.29 9.31 -6.60
N LEU A 157 15.96 10.59 -6.77
CA LEU A 157 14.98 11.07 -7.75
C LEU A 157 15.46 12.37 -8.40
N CYS A 158 15.57 12.40 -9.73
CA CYS A 158 15.92 13.59 -10.51
C CYS A 158 17.20 14.31 -10.03
N GLY A 159 18.21 13.57 -9.61
CA GLY A 159 19.47 14.11 -9.11
C GLY A 159 19.50 14.47 -7.62
N GLU A 160 18.36 14.42 -6.95
CA GLU A 160 18.27 14.62 -5.51
C GLU A 160 18.31 13.27 -4.77
N GLU A 161 18.88 13.27 -3.58
CA GLU A 161 19.00 12.11 -2.72
C GLU A 161 18.57 12.46 -1.30
N ILE A 162 17.66 11.68 -0.73
CA ILE A 162 17.13 11.86 0.63
C ILE A 162 17.15 10.51 1.33
N ALA A 163 17.69 10.45 2.54
CA ALA A 163 17.69 9.23 3.33
C ALA A 163 16.27 8.78 3.69
N VAL A 164 16.00 7.47 3.60
CA VAL A 164 14.69 6.88 3.99
C VAL A 164 14.35 7.21 5.44
N GLU A 165 15.35 7.22 6.33
CA GLU A 165 15.14 7.56 7.75
C GLU A 165 14.70 9.02 7.96
N GLU A 166 15.17 9.95 7.13
CA GLU A 166 14.74 11.35 7.17
C GLU A 166 13.28 11.48 6.71
N LEU A 167 12.92 10.82 5.62
CA LEU A 167 11.54 10.79 5.14
C LEU A 167 10.60 10.14 6.16
N LEU A 168 11.03 9.04 6.78
CA LEU A 168 10.26 8.37 7.83
C LEU A 168 10.04 9.29 9.03
N ARG A 169 11.10 9.97 9.49
CA ARG A 169 10.99 10.93 10.60
C ARG A 169 10.02 12.07 10.29
N SER A 170 10.07 12.60 9.07
CA SER A 170 9.13 13.63 8.63
C SER A 170 7.69 13.12 8.59
N TYR A 171 7.48 11.92 8.08
CA TYR A 171 6.16 11.29 7.98
C TYR A 171 5.55 11.02 9.36
N GLU A 172 6.31 10.40 10.24
CA GLU A 172 5.87 10.04 11.58
C GLU A 172 5.75 11.24 12.51
N GLY A 173 6.61 12.24 12.36
CA GLY A 173 6.67 13.42 13.23
C GLY A 173 5.44 14.33 13.15
N THR A 174 4.63 14.21 12.12
CA THR A 174 3.48 15.10 11.89
C THR A 174 2.47 15.09 13.04
N LEU A 175 2.20 13.94 13.62
CA LEU A 175 1.24 13.79 14.72
C LEU A 175 1.88 13.59 16.10
N ASP A 176 3.18 13.42 16.19
CA ASP A 176 3.90 13.19 17.46
C ASP A 176 3.59 14.18 18.57
N PRO A 177 3.42 15.50 18.28
CA PRO A 177 3.08 16.46 19.33
C PRO A 177 1.71 16.24 19.98
N ILE A 178 0.80 15.60 19.27
CA ILE A 178 -0.60 15.37 19.70
C ILE A 178 -0.78 13.91 20.14
N PHE A 179 -0.25 12.98 19.35
CA PHE A 179 -0.31 11.54 19.62
C PHE A 179 1.11 10.95 19.55
N PRO A 180 1.88 10.99 20.65
CA PRO A 180 3.22 10.43 20.69
C PRO A 180 3.21 8.95 20.28
N ARG A 181 4.06 8.57 19.35
CA ARG A 181 4.20 7.18 18.87
C ARG A 181 4.72 6.22 19.93
N ARG A 182 5.46 6.75 20.90
CA ARG A 182 5.97 5.98 22.02
C ARG A 182 5.22 6.42 23.27
N ALA A 183 4.65 5.47 23.98
CA ALA A 183 4.22 5.73 25.35
C ALA A 183 5.44 6.26 26.11
N ALA A 184 5.24 7.29 26.95
CA ALA A 184 6.26 7.71 27.88
C ALA A 184 6.79 6.47 28.60
N ASP A 185 8.11 6.36 28.73
CA ASP A 185 8.78 5.18 29.28
C ASP A 185 8.07 4.72 30.57
N ILE A 186 7.21 3.73 30.39
CA ILE A 186 6.68 3.01 31.53
C ILE A 186 7.81 2.07 31.93
N GLN A 187 8.59 2.47 32.90
CA GLN A 187 9.61 1.62 33.56
C GLN A 187 8.94 0.46 34.33
N LYS A 188 8.00 -0.17 33.74
CA LYS A 188 7.42 -1.42 34.24
C LYS A 188 7.91 -2.52 33.34
N GLU A 189 8.64 -3.46 33.94
CA GLU A 189 8.91 -4.74 33.30
C GLU A 189 7.59 -5.27 32.71
N ALA A 190 7.61 -5.62 31.44
CA ALA A 190 6.44 -6.24 30.83
C ALA A 190 6.03 -7.44 31.67
N PRO A 191 4.77 -7.57 32.09
CA PRO A 191 4.34 -8.72 32.85
C PRO A 191 4.67 -9.97 32.03
N ILE A 192 5.38 -10.92 32.64
CA ILE A 192 5.60 -12.24 32.03
C ILE A 192 4.21 -12.84 31.89
N LEU A 193 3.71 -12.83 30.65
CA LEU A 193 2.43 -13.49 30.37
C LEU A 193 2.63 -14.98 30.66
N PRO A 194 1.77 -15.61 31.46
CA PRO A 194 1.84 -17.06 31.67
C PRO A 194 1.75 -17.72 30.30
N GLU A 195 2.55 -18.77 30.09
CA GLU A 195 2.45 -19.59 28.87
C GLU A 195 0.97 -19.91 28.61
N THR A 196 0.45 -19.38 27.53
CA THR A 196 -0.91 -19.67 27.11
C THR A 196 -0.95 -21.17 26.80
N LYS A 197 -1.51 -21.95 27.71
CA LYS A 197 -1.90 -23.33 27.38
C LYS A 197 -2.75 -23.23 26.12
N ALA A 198 -2.38 -24.00 25.10
CA ALA A 198 -3.09 -24.03 23.83
C ALA A 198 -4.60 -24.03 24.10
N ILE A 199 -5.27 -22.98 23.62
CA ILE A 199 -6.73 -22.91 23.71
C ILE A 199 -7.24 -24.13 22.94
N PRO A 200 -8.05 -25.02 23.54
CA PRO A 200 -8.59 -26.14 22.81
C PRO A 200 -9.32 -25.59 21.58
N GLN A 201 -8.89 -25.98 20.39
CA GLN A 201 -9.60 -25.63 19.18
C GLN A 201 -10.91 -26.37 19.18
N PHE A 202 -11.99 -25.71 19.55
CA PHE A 202 -13.33 -26.20 19.34
C PHE A 202 -13.66 -26.11 17.87
N TYR A 203 -13.46 -27.21 17.14
CA TYR A 203 -14.01 -27.34 15.80
C TYR A 203 -15.52 -27.56 15.92
N VAL A 204 -16.29 -26.52 15.70
CA VAL A 204 -17.73 -26.66 15.49
C VAL A 204 -17.91 -27.18 14.08
N HIS A 205 -18.09 -28.50 13.96
CA HIS A 205 -18.53 -29.11 12.72
C HIS A 205 -19.97 -28.71 12.45
N THR A 206 -20.14 -27.64 11.69
CA THR A 206 -21.46 -27.31 11.15
C THR A 206 -21.62 -28.07 9.84
N ASN A 207 -22.56 -29.00 9.76
CA ASN A 207 -22.97 -29.63 8.51
C ASN A 207 -23.77 -28.69 7.60
N LEU A 208 -23.61 -27.38 7.79
CA LEU A 208 -24.28 -26.36 6.98
C LEU A 208 -23.44 -26.05 5.75
N SER A 209 -23.96 -26.35 4.59
CA SER A 209 -23.37 -25.99 3.30
C SER A 209 -23.30 -24.46 3.08
N ARG A 210 -24.04 -23.70 3.87
CA ARG A 210 -24.04 -22.23 3.89
C ARG A 210 -24.10 -21.76 5.33
N PRO A 211 -23.06 -21.08 5.85
CA PRO A 211 -23.12 -20.48 7.19
C PRO A 211 -24.18 -19.37 7.21
N ARG A 212 -24.93 -19.27 8.31
CA ARG A 212 -25.86 -18.15 8.55
C ARG A 212 -25.07 -17.05 9.22
N VAL A 213 -25.12 -15.86 8.65
CA VAL A 213 -24.57 -14.64 9.23
C VAL A 213 -25.74 -13.85 9.79
N PHE A 214 -25.67 -13.47 11.06
CA PHE A 214 -26.57 -12.46 11.63
C PHE A 214 -26.00 -11.09 11.32
N ILE A 215 -26.79 -10.24 10.68
CA ILE A 215 -26.50 -8.84 10.38
C ILE A 215 -27.22 -8.00 11.39
#